data_30131f38a7b5a9a11452a0c19d4f2913
#
_entry.id   30131f38a7b5a9a11452a0c19d4f2913
#
_cell.length_a   1.000
_cell.length_b   1.000
_cell.length_c   1.000
_cell.angle_alpha   90.00
_cell.angle_beta   90.00
_cell.angle_gamma   90.00
#
_symmetry.space_group_name_H-M   'P 1'
#
loop_
_entity.id
_entity.type
_entity.pdbx_description
1 polymer ?
#
loop_
_entity_poly.entity_id
_entity_poly.type
_entity_poly.pdbx_seq_one_letter_code
_entity_poly.pdbx_strand_id
1 'polypeptide(L)'
;MLAVAPAMAEQWAFVTEDFPPFTHPAEDLGSLEAGVMAGGPLVEIVQSVCARLNRECTIMLHPWQRALRMAEQGEADGIFTVVRSPDREREFHISRMLVTSRYSVFARDESNFVFSGPNDLAGRTVGVYGPSGTSWLLSEHLKSIADVRIHMTLNNRRLLNMLQSERFGQEGLAVVNQDVAWHLIEDEELHGLREAGELAVVYYGIGLSRKRVSEEQFQAFEQALDGAITDGTVPRILRRYRLEAAYP
;
A
#
# COMPACT_ATOMS: atom_id res chain seq x y z
N MET A 1 14.68 38.57 -31.77
CA MET A 1 13.99 38.02 -30.60
C MET A 1 13.80 36.56 -30.84
N LEU A 2 14.59 35.70 -30.17
CA LEU A 2 14.38 34.26 -30.18
C LEU A 2 13.28 33.96 -29.19
N ALA A 3 12.15 33.43 -29.62
CA ALA A 3 11.10 32.92 -28.78
C ALA A 3 11.63 31.64 -28.10
N VAL A 4 11.88 31.67 -26.81
CA VAL A 4 12.13 30.48 -26.02
C VAL A 4 10.79 29.74 -25.95
N ALA A 5 10.69 28.60 -26.62
CA ALA A 5 9.55 27.72 -26.43
C ALA A 5 9.48 27.31 -24.95
N PRO A 6 8.30 27.31 -24.31
CA PRO A 6 8.17 26.81 -22.94
C PRO A 6 8.64 25.36 -22.93
N ALA A 7 9.59 25.04 -22.06
CA ALA A 7 9.96 23.64 -21.80
C ALA A 7 8.71 22.95 -21.28
N MET A 8 8.20 21.98 -22.05
CA MET A 8 7.11 21.11 -21.57
C MET A 8 7.59 20.44 -20.29
N ALA A 9 6.82 20.55 -19.23
CA ALA A 9 7.11 19.84 -18.00
C ALA A 9 7.18 18.34 -18.33
N GLU A 10 8.27 17.70 -17.91
CA GLU A 10 8.44 16.26 -18.12
C GLU A 10 7.38 15.51 -17.29
N GLN A 11 6.60 14.65 -17.94
CA GLN A 11 5.51 13.94 -17.31
C GLN A 11 6.00 12.61 -16.71
N TRP A 12 5.53 12.32 -15.50
CA TRP A 12 5.68 11.02 -14.86
C TRP A 12 4.32 10.36 -14.61
N ALA A 13 4.26 9.06 -14.86
CA ALA A 13 3.09 8.23 -14.61
C ALA A 13 3.34 7.33 -13.39
N PHE A 14 2.51 7.47 -12.38
CA PHE A 14 2.49 6.59 -11.22
C PHE A 14 1.28 5.69 -11.23
N VAL A 15 1.44 4.50 -10.68
CA VAL A 15 0.37 3.53 -10.48
C VAL A 15 0.32 3.09 -9.02
N THR A 16 -0.88 2.75 -8.56
CA THR A 16 -1.11 2.17 -7.24
C THR A 16 -2.40 1.36 -7.24
N GLU A 17 -2.79 0.82 -6.10
CA GLU A 17 -4.07 0.12 -5.92
C GLU A 17 -5.06 0.93 -5.07
N ASP A 18 -6.32 0.50 -5.03
CA ASP A 18 -7.28 0.94 -4.02
C ASP A 18 -6.95 0.26 -2.69
N PHE A 19 -6.34 1.04 -1.80
CA PHE A 19 -5.80 0.59 -0.51
C PHE A 19 -6.06 1.65 0.57
N PRO A 20 -7.35 1.90 0.89
CA PRO A 20 -7.70 2.95 1.85
C PRO A 20 -7.20 2.61 3.26
N PRO A 21 -6.82 3.60 4.09
CA PRO A 21 -6.91 5.05 3.83
C PRO A 21 -5.73 5.63 3.04
N PHE A 22 -4.75 4.84 2.62
CA PHE A 22 -3.52 5.33 1.98
C PHE A 22 -3.76 5.86 0.56
N THR A 23 -4.59 5.14 -0.20
CA THR A 23 -4.97 5.42 -1.58
C THR A 23 -6.40 4.96 -1.83
N HIS A 24 -7.17 5.75 -2.58
CA HIS A 24 -8.57 5.47 -2.91
C HIS A 24 -8.92 6.14 -4.24
N PRO A 25 -10.07 5.85 -4.86
CA PRO A 25 -10.57 6.61 -6.01
C PRO A 25 -10.70 8.09 -5.68
N ALA A 26 -10.29 8.97 -6.61
CA ALA A 26 -10.50 10.41 -6.45
C ALA A 26 -12.00 10.74 -6.59
N GLU A 27 -12.56 11.45 -5.61
CA GLU A 27 -14.00 11.70 -5.51
C GLU A 27 -14.56 12.56 -6.67
N ASP A 28 -13.75 13.50 -7.20
CA ASP A 28 -14.19 14.52 -8.17
C ASP A 28 -13.84 14.22 -9.63
N LEU A 29 -13.10 13.16 -9.88
CA LEU A 29 -12.61 12.82 -11.22
C LEU A 29 -13.28 11.53 -11.68
N GLY A 30 -14.33 11.63 -12.48
CA GLY A 30 -15.00 10.46 -13.07
C GLY A 30 -14.01 9.47 -13.71
N SER A 31 -14.45 8.24 -13.92
CA SER A 31 -13.63 7.23 -14.60
C SER A 31 -13.29 7.70 -16.02
N LEU A 32 -12.01 7.92 -16.29
CA LEU A 32 -11.50 8.12 -17.64
C LEU A 32 -11.41 6.76 -18.35
N GLU A 33 -11.47 6.74 -19.67
CA GLU A 33 -11.27 5.51 -20.47
C GLU A 33 -9.93 4.80 -20.13
N ALA A 34 -8.94 5.56 -19.63
CA ALA A 34 -7.61 5.06 -19.24
C ALA A 34 -7.56 4.41 -17.84
N GLY A 35 -8.60 4.53 -17.01
CA GLY A 35 -8.61 4.01 -15.64
C GLY A 35 -9.19 5.01 -14.63
N VAL A 36 -9.07 4.71 -13.34
CA VAL A 36 -9.56 5.53 -12.24
C VAL A 36 -8.42 6.35 -11.66
N MET A 37 -8.59 7.66 -11.56
CA MET A 37 -7.62 8.53 -10.89
C MET A 37 -7.55 8.22 -9.41
N ALA A 38 -6.34 8.23 -8.87
CA ALA A 38 -6.09 7.99 -7.47
C ALA A 38 -6.20 9.30 -6.65
N GLY A 39 -6.69 9.15 -5.41
CA GLY A 39 -6.68 10.14 -4.34
C GLY A 39 -6.07 9.57 -3.06
N GLY A 40 -6.01 10.38 -2.01
CA GLY A 40 -5.53 9.99 -0.69
C GLY A 40 -4.15 10.53 -0.32
N PRO A 41 -3.71 10.30 0.93
CA PRO A 41 -2.51 10.92 1.48
C PRO A 41 -1.22 10.60 0.72
N LEU A 42 -1.03 9.38 0.24
CA LEU A 42 0.17 9.05 -0.51
C LEU A 42 0.17 9.68 -1.91
N VAL A 43 -1.00 9.86 -2.51
CA VAL A 43 -1.14 10.62 -3.76
C VAL A 43 -0.74 12.08 -3.56
N GLU A 44 -1.22 12.73 -2.51
CA GLU A 44 -0.85 14.11 -2.19
C GLU A 44 0.66 14.27 -1.95
N ILE A 45 1.28 13.30 -1.28
CA ILE A 45 2.74 13.28 -1.08
C ILE A 45 3.47 13.21 -2.41
N VAL A 46 3.12 12.24 -3.29
CA VAL A 46 3.73 12.10 -4.61
C VAL A 46 3.55 13.38 -5.43
N GLN A 47 2.34 13.93 -5.47
CA GLN A 47 2.06 15.19 -6.18
C GLN A 47 2.87 16.36 -5.64
N SER A 48 3.07 16.46 -4.32
CA SER A 48 3.90 17.51 -3.72
C SER A 48 5.37 17.40 -4.10
N VAL A 49 5.89 16.17 -4.24
CA VAL A 49 7.26 15.93 -4.70
C VAL A 49 7.38 16.26 -6.19
N CYS A 50 6.43 15.84 -7.01
CA CYS A 50 6.40 16.15 -8.44
C CYS A 50 6.39 17.67 -8.68
N ALA A 51 5.58 18.42 -7.93
CA ALA A 51 5.53 19.88 -8.02
C ALA A 51 6.89 20.52 -7.71
N ARG A 52 7.64 20.01 -6.73
CA ARG A 52 8.99 20.48 -6.38
C ARG A 52 10.02 20.21 -7.49
N LEU A 53 9.80 19.13 -8.25
CA LEU A 53 10.63 18.79 -9.40
C LEU A 53 10.20 19.51 -10.69
N ASN A 54 9.16 20.36 -10.62
CA ASN A 54 8.53 20.97 -11.79
C ASN A 54 8.10 19.94 -12.85
N ARG A 55 7.50 18.83 -12.37
CA ARG A 55 6.98 17.73 -13.20
C ARG A 55 5.46 17.60 -13.02
N GLU A 56 4.78 17.23 -14.08
CA GLU A 56 3.40 16.79 -14.01
C GLU A 56 3.37 15.29 -13.70
N CYS A 57 2.58 14.88 -12.70
CA CYS A 57 2.45 13.48 -12.34
C CYS A 57 1.00 13.03 -12.44
N THR A 58 0.75 12.04 -13.28
CA THR A 58 -0.53 11.34 -13.33
C THR A 58 -0.47 10.13 -12.43
N ILE A 59 -1.52 9.86 -11.68
CA ILE A 59 -1.56 8.75 -10.71
C ILE A 59 -2.85 7.97 -10.91
N MET A 60 -2.72 6.69 -11.29
CA MET A 60 -3.84 5.83 -11.66
C MET A 60 -3.95 4.63 -10.74
N LEU A 61 -5.20 4.27 -10.40
CA LEU A 61 -5.52 3.03 -9.69
C LEU A 61 -5.62 1.85 -10.64
N HIS A 62 -4.98 0.77 -10.28
CA HIS A 62 -5.10 -0.53 -10.92
C HIS A 62 -5.16 -1.62 -9.86
N PRO A 63 -5.66 -2.83 -10.16
CA PRO A 63 -5.42 -3.97 -9.29
C PRO A 63 -3.91 -4.15 -9.05
N TRP A 64 -3.50 -4.40 -7.79
CA TRP A 64 -2.08 -4.41 -7.38
C TRP A 64 -1.15 -5.16 -8.33
N GLN A 65 -1.54 -6.37 -8.73
CA GLN A 65 -0.75 -7.20 -9.64
C GLN A 65 -0.54 -6.56 -11.01
N ARG A 66 -1.50 -5.76 -11.48
CA ARG A 66 -1.38 -4.99 -12.73
C ARG A 66 -0.47 -3.79 -12.52
N ALA A 67 -0.71 -2.99 -11.47
CA ALA A 67 0.12 -1.84 -11.13
C ALA A 67 1.60 -2.23 -11.01
N LEU A 68 1.85 -3.33 -10.31
CA LEU A 68 3.18 -3.86 -10.11
C LEU A 68 3.86 -4.24 -11.43
N ARG A 69 3.17 -5.02 -12.28
CA ARG A 69 3.72 -5.39 -13.60
C ARG A 69 3.99 -4.17 -14.48
N MET A 70 3.08 -3.19 -14.50
CA MET A 70 3.28 -1.95 -15.27
C MET A 70 4.57 -1.24 -14.85
N ALA A 71 4.79 -1.08 -13.55
CA ALA A 71 6.01 -0.43 -13.04
C ALA A 71 7.27 -1.29 -13.28
N GLU A 72 7.20 -2.61 -13.08
CA GLU A 72 8.31 -3.54 -13.35
C GLU A 72 8.67 -3.60 -14.84
N GLN A 73 7.71 -3.44 -15.74
CA GLN A 73 7.94 -3.45 -17.19
C GLN A 73 8.34 -2.08 -17.75
N GLY A 74 8.25 -1.03 -16.93
CA GLY A 74 8.54 0.33 -17.35
C GLY A 74 7.39 0.99 -18.14
N GLU A 75 6.16 0.52 -17.95
CA GLU A 75 4.95 1.16 -18.46
C GLU A 75 4.51 2.33 -17.56
N ALA A 76 5.00 2.36 -16.30
CA ALA A 76 4.85 3.46 -15.37
C ALA A 76 6.23 3.83 -14.79
N ASP A 77 6.39 5.11 -14.42
CA ASP A 77 7.63 5.63 -13.84
C ASP A 77 7.74 5.27 -12.35
N GLY A 78 6.61 5.08 -11.67
CA GLY A 78 6.63 4.70 -10.25
C GLY A 78 5.37 4.00 -9.77
N ILE A 79 5.52 3.39 -8.60
CA ILE A 79 4.48 2.71 -7.84
C ILE A 79 4.66 3.05 -6.36
N PHE A 80 3.59 3.10 -5.58
CA PHE A 80 3.71 3.33 -4.14
C PHE A 80 2.81 2.41 -3.31
N THR A 81 2.82 2.56 -1.98
CA THR A 81 2.44 1.50 -1.02
C THR A 81 3.38 0.29 -1.08
N VAL A 82 4.64 0.54 -1.44
CA VAL A 82 5.64 -0.53 -1.59
C VAL A 82 6.30 -0.84 -0.25
N VAL A 83 6.31 -2.12 0.11
CA VAL A 83 7.13 -2.65 1.19
C VAL A 83 8.52 -2.99 0.63
N ARG A 84 9.57 -2.62 1.34
CA ARG A 84 10.95 -2.92 0.95
C ARG A 84 11.21 -4.42 1.05
N SER A 85 11.71 -5.00 -0.03
CA SER A 85 12.18 -6.39 -0.08
C SER A 85 13.27 -6.54 -1.14
N PRO A 86 14.12 -7.59 -1.08
CA PRO A 86 15.16 -7.80 -2.09
C PRO A 86 14.62 -7.87 -3.52
N ASP A 87 13.44 -8.46 -3.72
CA ASP A 87 12.81 -8.52 -5.04
C ASP A 87 12.40 -7.14 -5.54
N ARG A 88 11.84 -6.31 -4.66
CA ARG A 88 11.46 -4.94 -5.00
C ARG A 88 12.67 -4.06 -5.29
N GLU A 89 13.75 -4.20 -4.55
CA GLU A 89 14.98 -3.42 -4.76
C GLU A 89 15.69 -3.75 -6.08
N ARG A 90 15.46 -4.95 -6.64
CA ARG A 90 15.96 -5.28 -7.98
C ARG A 90 15.25 -4.51 -9.09
N GLU A 91 13.95 -4.31 -8.95
CA GLU A 91 13.13 -3.68 -9.99
C GLU A 91 12.98 -2.16 -9.80
N PHE A 92 13.09 -1.68 -8.56
CA PHE A 92 12.82 -0.31 -8.19
C PHE A 92 13.96 0.35 -7.42
N HIS A 93 14.14 1.64 -7.64
CA HIS A 93 14.74 2.51 -6.65
C HIS A 93 13.67 2.78 -5.59
N ILE A 94 13.88 2.34 -4.36
CA ILE A 94 12.89 2.48 -3.30
C ILE A 94 13.25 3.66 -2.42
N SER A 95 12.32 4.60 -2.29
CA SER A 95 12.46 5.80 -1.46
C SER A 95 12.66 5.44 0.02
N ARG A 96 12.99 6.46 0.83
CA ARG A 96 12.78 6.33 2.27
C ARG A 96 11.33 5.94 2.56
N MET A 97 11.15 5.22 3.66
CA MET A 97 9.81 4.83 4.10
C MET A 97 9.07 6.06 4.65
N LEU A 98 7.79 6.16 4.32
CA LEU A 98 6.95 7.32 4.62
C LEU A 98 5.97 7.06 5.75
N VAL A 99 5.35 5.90 5.75
CA VAL A 99 4.27 5.53 6.66
C VAL A 99 4.63 4.24 7.38
N THR A 100 4.44 4.25 8.70
CA THR A 100 4.42 3.05 9.53
C THR A 100 3.00 2.52 9.59
N SER A 101 2.84 1.22 9.46
CA SER A 101 1.57 0.53 9.66
C SER A 101 1.84 -0.87 10.24
N ARG A 102 0.80 -1.69 10.35
CA ARG A 102 0.91 -3.04 10.91
C ARG A 102 0.13 -4.03 10.05
N TYR A 103 0.65 -5.22 9.93
CA TYR A 103 -0.16 -6.37 9.53
C TYR A 103 -0.65 -7.05 10.80
N SER A 104 -1.96 -7.21 10.91
CA SER A 104 -2.60 -7.75 12.09
C SER A 104 -3.47 -8.95 11.74
N VAL A 105 -3.63 -9.83 12.70
CA VAL A 105 -4.57 -10.95 12.63
C VAL A 105 -5.93 -10.48 13.12
N PHE A 106 -6.94 -10.66 12.30
CA PHE A 106 -8.35 -10.39 12.61
C PHE A 106 -9.11 -11.68 12.81
N ALA A 107 -10.03 -11.65 13.75
CA ALA A 107 -10.95 -12.74 14.09
C ALA A 107 -12.37 -12.19 14.23
N ARG A 108 -13.37 -13.06 14.32
CA ARG A 108 -14.72 -12.67 14.71
C ARG A 108 -14.80 -12.40 16.21
N ASP A 109 -15.70 -11.52 16.62
CA ASP A 109 -15.86 -11.12 18.03
C ASP A 109 -16.18 -12.30 18.95
N GLU A 110 -16.94 -13.29 18.43
CA GLU A 110 -17.29 -14.48 19.21
C GLU A 110 -16.11 -15.43 19.44
N SER A 111 -15.03 -15.30 18.67
CA SER A 111 -13.81 -16.08 18.87
C SER A 111 -13.01 -15.54 20.06
N ASN A 112 -12.57 -16.42 20.93
CA ASN A 112 -11.65 -16.09 22.04
C ASN A 112 -10.18 -16.12 21.59
N PHE A 113 -9.91 -16.24 20.29
CA PHE A 113 -8.55 -16.34 19.76
C PHE A 113 -7.77 -15.06 20.06
N VAL A 114 -6.55 -15.22 20.59
CA VAL A 114 -5.55 -14.16 20.75
C VAL A 114 -4.30 -14.59 20.00
N PHE A 115 -3.79 -13.71 19.16
CA PHE A 115 -2.55 -13.95 18.44
C PHE A 115 -1.38 -13.39 19.25
N SER A 116 -0.44 -14.23 19.60
CA SER A 116 0.80 -13.89 20.32
C SER A 116 2.06 -14.25 19.50
N GLY A 117 1.89 -15.06 18.43
CA GLY A 117 2.96 -15.42 17.54
C GLY A 117 2.54 -16.42 16.48
N PRO A 118 3.41 -16.68 15.46
CA PRO A 118 3.07 -17.50 14.30
C PRO A 118 2.59 -18.92 14.63
N ASN A 119 3.05 -19.52 15.75
CA ASN A 119 2.63 -20.85 16.17
C ASN A 119 1.12 -20.95 16.48
N ASP A 120 0.47 -19.84 16.84
CA ASP A 120 -0.96 -19.80 17.14
C ASP A 120 -1.82 -20.03 15.91
N LEU A 121 -1.21 -19.91 14.71
CA LEU A 121 -1.88 -20.12 13.42
C LEU A 121 -1.89 -21.61 13.00
N ALA A 122 -1.16 -22.48 13.69
CA ALA A 122 -1.11 -23.92 13.39
C ALA A 122 -2.52 -24.56 13.40
N GLY A 123 -2.84 -25.36 12.39
CA GLY A 123 -4.14 -26.03 12.23
C GLY A 123 -5.28 -25.13 11.76
N ARG A 124 -5.06 -23.83 11.58
CA ARG A 124 -6.12 -22.86 11.26
C ARG A 124 -6.21 -22.54 9.77
N THR A 125 -7.35 -22.02 9.37
CA THR A 125 -7.54 -21.40 8.05
C THR A 125 -7.34 -19.88 8.19
N VAL A 126 -6.40 -19.34 7.43
CA VAL A 126 -6.03 -17.93 7.45
C VAL A 126 -6.27 -17.33 6.07
N GLY A 127 -7.24 -16.42 5.98
CA GLY A 127 -7.45 -15.62 4.80
C GLY A 127 -6.42 -14.51 4.68
N VAL A 128 -6.01 -14.18 3.46
CA VAL A 128 -5.11 -13.06 3.17
C VAL A 128 -5.35 -12.51 1.77
N TYR A 129 -5.21 -11.20 1.60
CA TYR A 129 -5.16 -10.60 0.27
C TYR A 129 -3.82 -10.90 -0.41
N GLY A 130 -3.88 -11.41 -1.62
CA GLY A 130 -2.64 -11.73 -2.35
C GLY A 130 -2.82 -12.17 -3.80
N PRO A 131 -1.68 -12.25 -4.52
CA PRO A 131 -0.31 -11.97 -4.05
C PRO A 131 -0.06 -10.48 -3.73
N SER A 132 0.46 -10.21 -2.54
CA SER A 132 0.73 -8.85 -2.03
C SER A 132 1.88 -8.85 -1.04
N GLY A 133 2.29 -7.68 -0.52
CA GLY A 133 3.23 -7.58 0.59
C GLY A 133 2.75 -8.31 1.85
N THR A 134 1.44 -8.26 2.13
CA THR A 134 0.82 -8.96 3.27
C THR A 134 0.95 -10.47 3.15
N SER A 135 0.59 -11.03 1.98
CA SER A 135 0.67 -12.49 1.76
C SER A 135 2.12 -12.98 1.74
N TRP A 136 3.05 -12.18 1.20
CA TRP A 136 4.46 -12.50 1.24
C TRP A 136 4.97 -12.57 2.68
N LEU A 137 4.72 -11.53 3.49
CA LEU A 137 5.18 -11.50 4.87
C LEU A 137 4.56 -12.62 5.72
N LEU A 138 3.26 -12.88 5.56
CA LEU A 138 2.60 -14.02 6.21
C LEU A 138 3.30 -15.33 5.85
N SER A 139 3.59 -15.55 4.57
CA SER A 139 4.29 -16.77 4.13
C SER A 139 5.68 -16.90 4.74
N GLU A 140 6.42 -15.79 4.90
CA GLU A 140 7.72 -15.80 5.58
C GLU A 140 7.60 -16.24 7.05
N HIS A 141 6.60 -15.73 7.78
CA HIS A 141 6.36 -16.09 9.18
C HIS A 141 5.90 -17.55 9.35
N LEU A 142 5.29 -18.13 8.32
CA LEU A 142 4.76 -19.48 8.37
C LEU A 142 5.71 -20.57 7.84
N LYS A 143 6.92 -20.22 7.38
CA LYS A 143 7.87 -21.20 6.82
C LYS A 143 8.16 -22.41 7.71
N SER A 144 8.12 -22.23 9.03
CA SER A 144 8.37 -23.28 10.02
C SER A 144 7.10 -23.79 10.73
N ILE A 145 5.93 -23.32 10.34
CA ILE A 145 4.66 -23.65 10.99
C ILE A 145 3.89 -24.65 10.13
N ALA A 146 3.60 -25.80 10.68
CA ALA A 146 2.85 -26.85 9.99
C ALA A 146 1.32 -26.58 10.03
N ASP A 147 0.61 -27.18 9.06
CA ASP A 147 -0.85 -27.28 9.02
C ASP A 147 -1.64 -25.95 8.96
N VAL A 148 -1.02 -24.86 8.49
CA VAL A 148 -1.75 -23.63 8.22
C VAL A 148 -2.34 -23.66 6.81
N ARG A 149 -3.65 -23.47 6.70
CA ARG A 149 -4.35 -23.37 5.41
C ARG A 149 -4.51 -21.91 5.01
N ILE A 150 -3.70 -21.46 4.05
CA ILE A 150 -3.79 -20.09 3.51
C ILE A 150 -4.87 -20.04 2.44
N HIS A 151 -5.82 -19.11 2.60
CA HIS A 151 -6.83 -18.79 1.60
C HIS A 151 -6.58 -17.40 1.03
N MET A 152 -6.10 -17.32 -0.22
CA MET A 152 -5.88 -16.04 -0.89
C MET A 152 -7.18 -15.46 -1.45
N THR A 153 -7.38 -14.16 -1.24
CA THR A 153 -8.49 -13.38 -1.81
C THR A 153 -7.98 -12.32 -2.78
N LEU A 154 -8.87 -11.79 -3.61
CA LEU A 154 -8.52 -10.82 -4.64
C LEU A 154 -8.35 -9.39 -4.12
N ASN A 155 -8.92 -9.06 -2.96
CA ASN A 155 -8.82 -7.76 -2.30
C ASN A 155 -9.20 -7.86 -0.81
N ASN A 156 -8.86 -6.82 -0.04
CA ASN A 156 -9.12 -6.76 1.40
C ASN A 156 -10.62 -6.68 1.74
N ARG A 157 -11.42 -5.99 0.93
CA ARG A 157 -12.88 -5.90 1.09
C ARG A 157 -13.53 -7.28 1.08
N ARG A 158 -13.22 -8.09 0.08
CA ARG A 158 -13.69 -9.47 0.00
C ARG A 158 -13.18 -10.32 1.16
N LEU A 159 -11.93 -10.12 1.57
CA LEU A 159 -11.30 -10.84 2.67
C LEU A 159 -12.09 -10.65 3.98
N LEU A 160 -12.38 -9.41 4.36
CA LEU A 160 -13.12 -9.09 5.59
C LEU A 160 -14.58 -9.59 5.54
N ASN A 161 -15.25 -9.43 4.40
CA ASN A 161 -16.59 -10.00 4.20
C ASN A 161 -16.61 -11.52 4.33
N MET A 162 -15.58 -12.21 3.84
CA MET A 162 -15.45 -13.67 3.98
C MET A 162 -15.20 -14.08 5.43
N LEU A 163 -14.39 -13.30 6.18
CA LEU A 163 -14.17 -13.54 7.61
C LEU A 163 -15.48 -13.37 8.39
N GLN A 164 -16.18 -12.27 8.17
CA GLN A 164 -17.47 -11.98 8.82
C GLN A 164 -18.50 -13.08 8.57
N SER A 165 -18.59 -13.57 7.32
CA SER A 165 -19.55 -14.61 6.91
C SER A 165 -19.07 -16.04 7.13
N GLU A 166 -18.08 -16.26 8.00
CA GLU A 166 -17.54 -17.59 8.38
C GLU A 166 -16.99 -18.44 7.23
N ARG A 167 -16.62 -17.85 6.11
CA ARG A 167 -16.11 -18.60 4.95
C ARG A 167 -14.77 -19.29 5.21
N PHE A 168 -14.07 -18.92 6.29
CA PHE A 168 -12.84 -19.58 6.76
C PHE A 168 -13.11 -20.55 7.92
N GLY A 169 -14.41 -20.82 8.24
CA GLY A 169 -14.87 -21.60 9.39
C GLY A 169 -14.98 -20.75 10.66
N GLN A 170 -15.56 -21.34 11.71
CA GLN A 170 -15.81 -20.64 12.99
C GLN A 170 -14.53 -20.08 13.63
N GLU A 171 -13.43 -20.83 13.53
CA GLU A 171 -12.11 -20.43 14.04
C GLU A 171 -11.21 -19.80 12.93
N GLY A 172 -11.82 -19.36 11.84
CA GLY A 172 -11.13 -18.74 10.73
C GLY A 172 -10.56 -17.37 11.09
N LEU A 173 -9.43 -17.04 10.50
CA LEU A 173 -8.70 -15.80 10.74
C LEU A 173 -8.45 -15.07 9.42
N ALA A 174 -8.16 -13.78 9.49
CA ALA A 174 -7.66 -13.00 8.35
C ALA A 174 -6.43 -12.20 8.75
N VAL A 175 -5.42 -12.16 7.87
CA VAL A 175 -4.28 -11.25 8.01
C VAL A 175 -4.47 -10.09 7.05
N VAL A 176 -4.54 -8.89 7.61
CA VAL A 176 -4.85 -7.64 6.90
C VAL A 176 -3.93 -6.53 7.42
N ASN A 177 -3.68 -5.52 6.58
CA ASN A 177 -3.15 -4.27 7.09
C ASN A 177 -4.15 -3.64 8.07
N GLN A 178 -3.69 -3.24 9.25
CA GLN A 178 -4.52 -2.76 10.36
C GLN A 178 -5.35 -1.52 9.96
N ASP A 179 -4.70 -0.52 9.36
CA ASP A 179 -5.36 0.72 8.96
C ASP A 179 -6.42 0.45 7.87
N VAL A 180 -6.10 -0.43 6.92
CA VAL A 180 -7.04 -0.85 5.86
C VAL A 180 -8.22 -1.62 6.46
N ALA A 181 -7.97 -2.52 7.40
CA ALA A 181 -9.03 -3.30 8.02
C ALA A 181 -10.02 -2.40 8.76
N TRP A 182 -9.52 -1.50 9.62
CA TRP A 182 -10.40 -0.60 10.39
C TRP A 182 -11.14 0.38 9.50
N HIS A 183 -10.48 0.91 8.45
CA HIS A 183 -11.15 1.77 7.48
C HIS A 183 -12.30 1.05 6.78
N LEU A 184 -12.07 -0.17 6.26
CA LEU A 184 -13.10 -0.95 5.57
C LEU A 184 -14.21 -1.44 6.51
N ILE A 185 -13.89 -1.76 7.76
CA ILE A 185 -14.88 -2.13 8.77
C ILE A 185 -15.83 -0.96 9.04
N GLU A 186 -15.30 0.26 9.15
CA GLU A 186 -16.09 1.48 9.35
C GLU A 186 -16.90 1.85 8.09
N ASP A 187 -16.25 1.89 6.92
CA ASP A 187 -16.84 2.33 5.65
C ASP A 187 -17.97 1.41 5.16
N GLU A 188 -17.82 0.09 5.37
CA GLU A 188 -18.81 -0.92 4.94
C GLU A 188 -19.75 -1.40 6.06
N GLU A 189 -19.67 -0.75 7.22
CA GLU A 189 -20.49 -1.12 8.40
C GLU A 189 -20.36 -2.62 8.74
N LEU A 190 -19.14 -3.18 8.62
CA LEU A 190 -18.90 -4.58 8.98
C LEU A 190 -18.91 -4.72 10.51
N HIS A 191 -19.67 -5.68 11.01
CA HIS A 191 -19.81 -5.91 12.44
C HIS A 191 -19.25 -7.28 12.84
N GLY A 192 -18.96 -7.44 14.12
CA GLY A 192 -18.53 -8.73 14.66
C GLY A 192 -17.11 -9.11 14.25
N LEU A 193 -16.26 -8.14 13.95
CA LEU A 193 -14.83 -8.32 13.65
C LEU A 193 -13.97 -7.55 14.66
N ARG A 194 -12.88 -8.18 15.08
CA ARG A 194 -11.90 -7.58 15.98
C ARG A 194 -10.48 -7.91 15.57
N GLU A 195 -9.56 -7.08 15.97
CA GLU A 195 -8.14 -7.40 15.94
C GLU A 195 -7.80 -8.40 17.04
N ALA A 196 -7.09 -9.46 16.68
CA ALA A 196 -6.68 -10.52 17.58
C ALA A 196 -5.20 -10.42 17.99
N GLY A 197 -4.40 -9.62 17.29
CA GLY A 197 -3.02 -9.29 17.59
C GLY A 197 -2.20 -8.87 16.39
N GLU A 198 -1.04 -8.28 16.62
CA GLU A 198 -0.12 -7.79 15.60
C GLU A 198 0.77 -8.93 15.09
N LEU A 199 0.83 -9.11 13.76
CA LEU A 199 1.76 -10.02 13.11
C LEU A 199 3.13 -9.36 12.91
N ALA A 200 3.17 -8.15 12.37
CA ALA A 200 4.41 -7.41 12.11
C ALA A 200 4.15 -5.93 11.84
N VAL A 201 5.12 -5.09 12.22
CA VAL A 201 5.21 -3.71 11.75
C VAL A 201 5.65 -3.70 10.28
N VAL A 202 5.05 -2.81 9.51
CA VAL A 202 5.33 -2.65 8.08
C VAL A 202 5.52 -1.17 7.75
N TYR A 203 6.36 -0.90 6.76
CA TYR A 203 6.65 0.44 6.30
C TYR A 203 6.36 0.56 4.80
N TYR A 204 5.71 1.64 4.40
CA TYR A 204 5.39 1.92 3.00
C TYR A 204 6.22 3.08 2.47
N GLY A 205 6.74 2.88 1.27
CA GLY A 205 7.48 3.88 0.50
C GLY A 205 7.03 3.93 -0.95
N ILE A 206 7.79 4.64 -1.76
CA ILE A 206 7.59 4.84 -3.20
C ILE A 206 8.69 4.09 -3.93
N GLY A 207 8.34 3.29 -4.94
CA GLY A 207 9.28 2.65 -5.85
C GLY A 207 9.29 3.36 -7.19
N LEU A 208 10.45 3.80 -7.66
CA LEU A 208 10.64 4.34 -9.01
C LEU A 208 11.25 3.25 -9.90
N SER A 209 10.64 3.00 -11.06
CA SER A 209 11.05 1.93 -11.97
C SER A 209 12.47 2.14 -12.48
N ARG A 210 13.37 1.19 -12.25
CA ARG A 210 14.75 1.23 -12.75
C ARG A 210 14.84 1.23 -14.28
N LYS A 211 13.76 0.84 -14.97
CA LYS A 211 13.67 0.88 -16.44
C LYS A 211 13.34 2.27 -16.99
N ARG A 212 12.78 3.15 -16.15
CA ARG A 212 12.28 4.46 -16.56
C ARG A 212 13.02 5.61 -15.92
N VAL A 213 13.44 5.42 -14.67
CA VAL A 213 14.00 6.47 -13.83
C VAL A 213 15.47 6.15 -13.57
N SER A 214 16.34 7.06 -13.95
CA SER A 214 17.79 6.93 -13.69
C SER A 214 18.10 7.15 -12.21
N GLU A 215 19.29 6.73 -11.80
CA GLU A 215 19.77 6.98 -10.43
C GLU A 215 19.79 8.48 -10.10
N GLU A 216 20.21 9.35 -11.05
CA GLU A 216 20.22 10.79 -10.88
C GLU A 216 18.82 11.37 -10.65
N GLN A 217 17.85 10.91 -11.45
CA GLN A 217 16.43 11.31 -11.30
C GLN A 217 15.86 10.82 -9.97
N PHE A 218 16.23 9.62 -9.54
CA PHE A 218 15.84 9.10 -8.23
C PHE A 218 16.44 9.93 -7.10
N GLN A 219 17.70 10.29 -7.15
CA GLN A 219 18.33 11.15 -6.15
C GLN A 219 17.67 12.53 -6.08
N ALA A 220 17.28 13.10 -7.22
CA ALA A 220 16.51 14.35 -7.25
C ALA A 220 15.14 14.17 -6.58
N PHE A 221 14.46 13.03 -6.82
CA PHE A 221 13.19 12.69 -6.17
C PHE A 221 13.34 12.56 -4.64
N GLU A 222 14.37 11.86 -4.17
CA GLU A 222 14.66 11.72 -2.73
C GLU A 222 14.94 13.08 -2.08
N GLN A 223 15.72 13.95 -2.73
CA GLN A 223 15.99 15.30 -2.22
C GLN A 223 14.72 16.15 -2.14
N ALA A 224 13.84 16.06 -3.14
CA ALA A 224 12.57 16.76 -3.13
C ALA A 224 11.63 16.23 -2.04
N LEU A 225 11.63 14.91 -1.82
CA LEU A 225 10.88 14.24 -0.75
C LEU A 225 11.42 14.65 0.63
N ASP A 226 12.74 14.67 0.83
CA ASP A 226 13.38 15.14 2.06
C ASP A 226 13.01 16.59 2.36
N GLY A 227 13.01 17.45 1.33
CA GLY A 227 12.54 18.82 1.45
C GLY A 227 11.08 18.91 1.89
N ALA A 228 10.20 18.06 1.35
CA ALA A 228 8.79 18.02 1.73
C ALA A 228 8.55 17.47 3.15
N ILE A 229 9.43 16.61 3.63
CA ILE A 229 9.44 16.14 5.02
C ILE A 229 9.91 17.26 5.94
N THR A 230 11.04 17.88 5.63
CA THR A 230 11.70 18.89 6.47
C THR A 230 10.88 20.16 6.64
N ASP A 231 10.16 20.61 5.60
CA ASP A 231 9.31 21.80 5.69
C ASP A 231 7.91 21.53 6.27
N GLY A 232 7.65 20.28 6.67
CA GLY A 232 6.41 19.87 7.32
C GLY A 232 5.25 19.56 6.36
N THR A 233 5.46 19.56 5.05
CA THR A 233 4.40 19.21 4.06
C THR A 233 3.95 17.76 4.26
N VAL A 234 4.88 16.79 4.22
CA VAL A 234 4.56 15.37 4.43
C VAL A 234 3.99 15.12 5.83
N PRO A 235 4.60 15.59 6.93
CA PRO A 235 4.03 15.46 8.28
C PRO A 235 2.61 16.02 8.43
N ARG A 236 2.30 17.12 7.75
CA ARG A 236 0.96 17.73 7.77
C ARG A 236 -0.07 16.85 7.05
N ILE A 237 0.29 16.27 5.91
CA ILE A 237 -0.55 15.33 5.17
C ILE A 237 -0.83 14.11 6.06
N LEU A 238 0.20 13.44 6.56
CA LEU A 238 0.04 12.24 7.38
C LEU A 238 -0.84 12.49 8.61
N ARG A 239 -0.61 13.59 9.35
CA ARG A 239 -1.43 13.94 10.52
C ARG A 239 -2.91 14.16 10.17
N ARG A 240 -3.21 14.79 9.03
CA ARG A 240 -4.60 15.00 8.58
C ARG A 240 -5.34 13.69 8.37
N TYR A 241 -4.65 12.67 7.90
CA TYR A 241 -5.19 11.33 7.69
C TYR A 241 -4.95 10.39 8.87
N ARG A 242 -4.43 10.90 10.01
CA ARG A 242 -4.11 10.12 11.23
C ARG A 242 -3.17 8.94 10.97
N LEU A 243 -2.25 9.08 10.03
CA LEU A 243 -1.23 8.09 9.70
C LEU A 243 0.05 8.34 10.49
N GLU A 244 0.72 7.27 10.90
CA GLU A 244 1.99 7.27 11.60
C GLU A 244 3.14 7.42 10.60
N ALA A 245 4.02 8.41 10.84
CA ALA A 245 5.22 8.59 10.02
C ALA A 245 6.26 7.50 10.29
N ALA A 246 6.95 7.02 9.24
CA ALA A 246 8.03 6.03 9.35
C ALA A 246 9.41 6.63 9.67
N TYR A 247 9.45 7.89 9.98
CA TYR A 247 10.67 8.65 10.33
C TYR A 247 10.41 9.49 11.59
N PRO A 248 11.45 9.79 12.38
CA PRO A 248 11.34 10.60 13.61
C PRO A 248 10.92 12.05 13.35
#